data_5b78837b9e6d6f29af1799422a7430b1
#
_entry.id   5b78837b9e6d6f29af1799422a7430b1
#
_cell.length_a   1.000
_cell.length_b   1.000
_cell.length_c   1.000
_cell.angle_alpha   90.00
_cell.angle_beta   90.00
_cell.angle_gamma   90.00
#
_symmetry.space_group_name_H-M   'P 1'
#
loop_
_entity.id
_entity.type
_entity.pdbx_description
1 polymer ?
#
loop_
_entity_poly.entity_id
_entity_poly.type
_entity_poly.pdbx_seq_one_letter_code
_entity_poly.pdbx_strand_id
1 'polypeptide(L)'
;VSAINDDFYLILYISSFLIFFALWFSYGRIELTLMSFLPMLVSWVIILGLMGILGIEFNIINIILSTFIFGIGDDFSIFIMDGLQNKYRTGQKVLNSHKTAIFFSAFTTVVGMGALVFAKHPALQSISLISILGMIAVVLVAYTIQPLIFRFFIAGPASKGLPPYTLIGLIRTVLLFLLFFIGCIFLRVLIAVLYLVPVRKSSKQRLVCRLIQITCKGILLLATAVKKEHINKANERFQHPAIIIANHQSFIDILVLLSLSSKILMVTNHWVWHSPFFGAIIRYVDFYYIGEGYEQYMERMRKKVKEGYSIAIFPEGTRTYNGKMKRFHKGAFYLAETLQLDILPILLYGNNKIIAKAQPFNIRKGIIYTEILPRIPADDLSFGPTSQERTKRISAYMKEGYAHICREKNTTDNPAFYEALIQNYIYKGPVVEWYIRIKVKMERNYRLFNRLIPAQGQITDIGWGGGPPSVICCLCFPKTGKF
;
A
#
# COMPACT_ATOMS: atom_id res chain seq x y z
N VAL A 1 34.43 37.59 -1.18
CA VAL A 1 33.46 36.79 -2.00
C VAL A 1 33.23 35.42 -1.34
N SER A 2 34.28 34.66 -0.94
CA SER A 2 34.10 33.35 -0.29
C SER A 2 33.30 33.46 1.01
N ALA A 3 33.64 34.35 1.91
CA ALA A 3 32.93 34.55 3.18
C ALA A 3 31.43 34.86 3.00
N ILE A 4 31.10 35.72 2.02
CA ILE A 4 29.68 36.05 1.74
C ILE A 4 28.93 34.82 1.19
N ASN A 5 29.62 34.00 0.40
CA ASN A 5 29.02 32.78 -0.14
C ASN A 5 28.78 31.72 0.98
N ASP A 6 29.75 31.61 1.89
CA ASP A 6 29.65 30.70 3.05
C ASP A 6 28.52 31.14 4.00
N ASP A 7 28.43 32.44 4.29
CA ASP A 7 27.34 33.02 5.10
C ASP A 7 25.97 32.84 4.43
N PHE A 8 25.89 32.98 3.10
CA PHE A 8 24.65 32.73 2.34
C PHE A 8 24.17 31.31 2.50
N TYR A 9 25.02 30.33 2.30
CA TYR A 9 24.62 28.92 2.46
C TYR A 9 24.24 28.61 3.90
N LEU A 10 24.95 29.14 4.88
CA LEU A 10 24.63 28.98 6.31
C LEU A 10 23.22 29.52 6.61
N ILE A 11 22.91 30.74 6.16
CA ILE A 11 21.61 31.38 6.36
C ILE A 11 20.51 30.58 5.65
N LEU A 12 20.78 30.13 4.44
CA LEU A 12 19.83 29.29 3.66
C LEU A 12 19.51 27.98 4.40
N TYR A 13 20.51 27.29 4.92
CA TYR A 13 20.31 26.05 5.67
C TYR A 13 19.57 26.28 6.98
N ILE A 14 19.94 27.30 7.74
CA ILE A 14 19.29 27.62 9.01
C ILE A 14 17.83 28.01 8.79
N SER A 15 17.55 28.90 7.84
CA SER A 15 16.17 29.32 7.52
C SER A 15 15.33 28.14 7.02
N SER A 16 15.87 27.34 6.09
CA SER A 16 15.18 26.13 5.59
C SER A 16 14.88 25.14 6.71
N PHE A 17 15.81 24.93 7.63
CA PHE A 17 15.62 24.06 8.80
C PHE A 17 14.51 24.58 9.73
N LEU A 18 14.55 25.86 10.04
CA LEU A 18 13.54 26.50 10.92
C LEU A 18 12.14 26.43 10.30
N ILE A 19 12.02 26.75 9.00
CA ILE A 19 10.75 26.66 8.26
C ILE A 19 10.26 25.22 8.25
N PHE A 20 11.11 24.26 7.89
CA PHE A 20 10.75 22.85 7.89
C PHE A 20 10.24 22.37 9.26
N PHE A 21 10.91 22.79 10.33
CA PHE A 21 10.53 22.41 11.70
C PHE A 21 9.21 23.06 12.11
N ALA A 22 9.00 24.34 11.78
CA ALA A 22 7.76 25.06 12.05
C ALA A 22 6.57 24.41 11.31
N LEU A 23 6.75 24.05 10.03
CA LEU A 23 5.75 23.34 9.25
C LEU A 23 5.45 21.95 9.84
N TRP A 24 6.50 21.22 10.25
CA TRP A 24 6.31 19.90 10.86
C TRP A 24 5.51 19.99 12.16
N PHE A 25 5.81 20.99 12.99
CA PHE A 25 5.05 21.24 14.22
C PHE A 25 3.59 21.60 13.91
N SER A 26 3.36 22.48 12.93
CA SER A 26 2.02 22.92 12.51
C SER A 26 1.16 21.80 11.95
N TYR A 27 1.68 21.01 11.04
CA TYR A 27 0.92 19.92 10.40
C TYR A 27 0.87 18.65 11.25
N GLY A 28 1.79 18.45 12.18
CA GLY A 28 1.92 17.24 12.98
C GLY A 28 2.24 15.97 12.17
N ARG A 29 2.55 16.13 10.87
CA ARG A 29 2.83 15.05 9.92
C ARG A 29 3.92 15.42 8.94
N ILE A 30 4.99 14.62 8.93
CA ILE A 30 6.15 14.84 8.06
C ILE A 30 5.79 14.78 6.57
N GLU A 31 4.80 13.99 6.19
CA GLU A 31 4.35 13.89 4.80
C GLU A 31 3.75 15.20 4.28
N LEU A 32 2.94 15.88 5.10
CA LEU A 32 2.37 17.19 4.74
C LEU A 32 3.45 18.26 4.71
N THR A 33 4.39 18.22 5.66
CA THR A 33 5.56 19.08 5.68
C THR A 33 6.38 18.95 4.40
N LEU A 34 6.73 17.72 4.00
CA LEU A 34 7.46 17.45 2.76
C LEU A 34 6.69 17.93 1.53
N MET A 35 5.36 17.73 1.50
CA MET A 35 4.52 18.20 0.38
C MET A 35 4.42 19.72 0.30
N SER A 36 4.54 20.43 1.43
CA SER A 36 4.56 21.90 1.47
C SER A 36 5.95 22.45 1.16
N PHE A 37 7.00 21.77 1.57
CA PHE A 37 8.38 22.18 1.37
C PHE A 37 8.90 21.87 -0.05
N LEU A 38 8.43 20.80 -0.68
CA LEU A 38 8.89 20.38 -2.01
C LEU A 38 8.66 21.43 -3.10
N PRO A 39 7.51 22.13 -3.21
CA PRO A 39 7.33 23.19 -4.21
C PRO A 39 8.39 24.26 -4.15
N MET A 40 8.84 24.64 -2.97
CA MET A 40 9.90 25.60 -2.75
C MET A 40 11.22 25.12 -3.36
N LEU A 41 11.62 23.88 -3.07
CA LEU A 41 12.84 23.28 -3.65
C LEU A 41 12.76 23.20 -5.17
N VAL A 42 11.62 22.77 -5.69
CA VAL A 42 11.41 22.67 -7.16
C VAL A 42 11.46 24.04 -7.82
N SER A 43 10.82 25.05 -7.22
CA SER A 43 10.87 26.42 -7.73
C SER A 43 12.29 26.97 -7.74
N TRP A 44 13.07 26.67 -6.71
CA TRP A 44 14.48 27.06 -6.65
C TRP A 44 15.30 26.46 -7.80
N VAL A 45 15.14 25.18 -8.07
CA VAL A 45 15.81 24.51 -9.20
C VAL A 45 15.38 25.14 -10.53
N ILE A 46 14.10 25.49 -10.70
CA ILE A 46 13.59 26.16 -11.89
C ILE A 46 14.21 27.56 -12.04
N ILE A 47 14.29 28.33 -10.96
CA ILE A 47 14.91 29.66 -10.96
C ILE A 47 16.37 29.59 -11.39
N LEU A 48 17.14 28.67 -10.80
CA LEU A 48 18.54 28.45 -11.16
C LEU A 48 18.70 28.04 -12.65
N GLY A 49 17.83 27.18 -13.13
CA GLY A 49 17.81 26.79 -14.54
C GLY A 49 17.51 27.94 -15.49
N LEU A 50 16.51 28.77 -15.14
CA LEU A 50 16.15 29.96 -15.93
C LEU A 50 17.25 31.02 -15.91
N MET A 51 17.89 31.25 -14.77
CA MET A 51 19.06 32.14 -14.66
C MET A 51 20.18 31.67 -15.59
N GLY A 52 20.50 30.38 -15.58
CA GLY A 52 21.52 29.81 -16.45
C GLY A 52 21.21 29.97 -17.93
N ILE A 53 19.95 29.76 -18.34
CA ILE A 53 19.51 29.94 -19.74
C ILE A 53 19.60 31.41 -20.19
N LEU A 54 19.24 32.33 -19.29
CA LEU A 54 19.22 33.77 -19.56
C LEU A 54 20.59 34.45 -19.39
N GLY A 55 21.62 33.71 -18.95
CA GLY A 55 22.94 34.25 -18.68
C GLY A 55 22.98 35.23 -17.50
N ILE A 56 22.05 35.09 -16.52
CA ILE A 56 21.99 35.95 -15.35
C ILE A 56 22.93 35.38 -14.29
N GLU A 57 24.01 36.08 -13.98
CA GLU A 57 24.97 35.70 -12.94
C GLU A 57 24.50 36.13 -11.55
N PHE A 58 24.91 35.36 -10.55
CA PHE A 58 24.73 35.75 -9.15
C PHE A 58 25.62 36.93 -8.80
N ASN A 59 25.02 37.96 -8.22
CA ASN A 59 25.72 39.07 -7.59
C ASN A 59 25.31 39.19 -6.10
N ILE A 60 26.03 39.97 -5.30
CA ILE A 60 25.79 40.10 -3.87
C ILE A 60 24.34 40.49 -3.56
N ILE A 61 23.74 41.29 -4.42
CA ILE A 61 22.40 41.83 -4.19
C ILE A 61 21.33 40.81 -4.56
N ASN A 62 21.46 40.09 -5.68
CA ASN A 62 20.49 39.12 -6.08
C ASN A 62 20.55 37.82 -5.28
N ILE A 63 21.68 37.49 -4.66
CA ILE A 63 21.81 36.41 -3.64
C ILE A 63 20.89 36.68 -2.46
N ILE A 64 20.90 37.90 -1.89
CA ILE A 64 20.03 38.28 -0.78
C ILE A 64 18.55 38.17 -1.18
N LEU A 65 18.21 38.61 -2.40
CA LEU A 65 16.86 38.55 -2.92
C LEU A 65 16.37 37.10 -3.12
N SER A 66 17.25 36.20 -3.52
CA SER A 66 16.90 34.80 -3.68
C SER A 66 16.39 34.16 -2.38
N THR A 67 16.94 34.60 -1.23
CA THR A 67 16.45 34.19 0.10
C THR A 67 15.02 34.71 0.37
N PHE A 68 14.71 35.95 -0.09
CA PHE A 68 13.35 36.49 0.02
C PHE A 68 12.34 35.74 -0.82
N ILE A 69 12.68 35.38 -2.07
CA ILE A 69 11.80 34.58 -2.94
C ILE A 69 11.54 33.22 -2.33
N PHE A 70 12.53 32.65 -1.66
CA PHE A 70 12.43 31.42 -0.93
C PHE A 70 11.38 31.50 0.20
N GLY A 71 11.39 32.57 1.01
CA GLY A 71 10.41 32.80 2.07
C GLY A 71 8.99 33.07 1.56
N ILE A 72 8.83 33.94 0.55
CA ILE A 72 7.51 34.24 -0.03
C ILE A 72 6.91 32.99 -0.71
N GLY A 73 7.77 32.17 -1.33
CA GLY A 73 7.34 30.93 -1.96
C GLY A 73 6.74 29.92 -0.98
N ASP A 74 7.24 29.92 0.21
CA ASP A 74 6.76 29.06 1.30
C ASP A 74 5.34 29.43 1.75
N ASP A 75 5.05 30.72 1.87
CA ASP A 75 3.71 31.22 2.22
C ASP A 75 2.64 30.73 1.21
N PHE A 76 2.92 30.77 -0.07
CA PHE A 76 1.98 30.30 -1.10
C PHE A 76 1.75 28.78 -1.00
N SER A 77 2.81 28.05 -0.74
CA SER A 77 2.74 26.60 -0.50
C SER A 77 1.90 26.25 0.73
N ILE A 78 2.04 27.03 1.83
CA ILE A 78 1.25 26.86 3.06
C ILE A 78 -0.23 27.08 2.78
N PHE A 79 -0.60 28.18 2.11
CA PHE A 79 -2.01 28.48 1.77
C PHE A 79 -2.63 27.42 0.86
N ILE A 80 -1.90 26.92 -0.14
CA ILE A 80 -2.40 25.82 -0.98
C ILE A 80 -2.60 24.55 -0.17
N MET A 81 -1.64 24.20 0.71
CA MET A 81 -1.76 23.01 1.56
C MET A 81 -2.94 23.13 2.52
N ASP A 82 -3.15 24.28 3.15
CA ASP A 82 -4.29 24.52 4.03
C ASP A 82 -5.62 24.36 3.27
N GLY A 83 -5.72 24.94 2.09
CA GLY A 83 -6.89 24.79 1.22
C GLY A 83 -7.15 23.34 0.80
N LEU A 84 -6.10 22.57 0.48
CA LEU A 84 -6.19 21.15 0.12
C LEU A 84 -6.59 20.30 1.33
N GLN A 85 -5.99 20.55 2.50
CA GLN A 85 -6.28 19.84 3.73
C GLN A 85 -7.70 20.14 4.23
N ASN A 86 -8.14 21.39 4.16
CA ASN A 86 -9.50 21.80 4.54
C ASN A 86 -10.54 21.14 3.63
N LYS A 87 -10.32 21.14 2.31
CA LYS A 87 -11.16 20.41 1.35
C LYS A 87 -11.22 18.91 1.68
N TYR A 88 -10.08 18.30 2.03
CA TYR A 88 -10.02 16.89 2.40
C TYR A 88 -10.77 16.59 3.72
N ARG A 89 -10.69 17.49 4.69
CA ARG A 89 -11.30 17.35 6.01
C ARG A 89 -12.80 17.58 5.99
N THR A 90 -13.25 18.67 5.35
CA THR A 90 -14.64 19.18 5.45
C THR A 90 -15.45 19.05 4.16
N GLY A 91 -14.79 18.78 3.02
CA GLY A 91 -15.41 18.82 1.71
C GLY A 91 -15.64 20.25 1.13
N GLN A 92 -15.38 21.29 1.89
CA GLN A 92 -15.58 22.68 1.45
C GLN A 92 -14.57 23.11 0.39
N LYS A 93 -15.01 23.91 -0.58
CA LYS A 93 -14.19 24.37 -1.71
C LYS A 93 -13.42 25.67 -1.39
N VAL A 94 -12.75 25.74 -0.25
CA VAL A 94 -11.98 26.92 0.19
C VAL A 94 -10.74 27.16 -0.68
N LEU A 95 -10.21 26.13 -1.31
CA LEU A 95 -9.00 26.19 -2.15
C LEU A 95 -9.05 27.28 -3.24
N ASN A 96 -10.22 27.54 -3.81
CA ASN A 96 -10.35 28.57 -4.86
C ASN A 96 -10.11 29.97 -4.29
N SER A 97 -10.61 30.26 -3.08
CA SER A 97 -10.37 31.54 -2.41
C SER A 97 -8.89 31.75 -2.10
N HIS A 98 -8.21 30.68 -1.62
CA HIS A 98 -6.75 30.73 -1.39
C HIS A 98 -5.99 30.99 -2.70
N LYS A 99 -6.36 30.31 -3.78
CA LYS A 99 -5.74 30.58 -5.11
C LYS A 99 -5.92 32.02 -5.56
N THR A 100 -7.13 32.56 -5.41
CA THR A 100 -7.37 33.97 -5.76
C THR A 100 -6.52 34.91 -4.93
N ALA A 101 -6.41 34.70 -3.61
CA ALA A 101 -5.59 35.52 -2.74
C ALA A 101 -4.10 35.47 -3.12
N ILE A 102 -3.58 34.24 -3.38
CA ILE A 102 -2.19 34.05 -3.83
C ILE A 102 -1.93 34.76 -5.16
N PHE A 103 -2.89 34.65 -6.13
CA PHE A 103 -2.74 35.33 -7.41
C PHE A 103 -2.59 36.83 -7.24
N PHE A 104 -3.46 37.48 -6.46
CA PHE A 104 -3.34 38.92 -6.23
C PHE A 104 -2.10 39.31 -5.48
N SER A 105 -1.68 38.54 -4.46
CA SER A 105 -0.45 38.76 -3.73
C SER A 105 0.79 38.65 -4.65
N ALA A 106 0.86 37.60 -5.44
CA ALA A 106 1.93 37.43 -6.42
C ALA A 106 1.94 38.54 -7.47
N PHE A 107 0.77 38.92 -7.98
CA PHE A 107 0.62 40.00 -9.00
C PHE A 107 1.13 41.34 -8.44
N THR A 108 0.70 41.74 -7.25
CA THR A 108 1.17 43.00 -6.64
C THR A 108 2.68 42.97 -6.37
N THR A 109 3.25 41.86 -5.96
CA THR A 109 4.70 41.69 -5.78
C THR A 109 5.43 41.79 -7.13
N VAL A 110 4.95 41.11 -8.16
CA VAL A 110 5.52 41.19 -9.53
C VAL A 110 5.47 42.61 -10.07
N VAL A 111 4.37 43.35 -9.87
CA VAL A 111 4.26 44.76 -10.31
C VAL A 111 5.24 45.64 -9.53
N GLY A 112 5.28 45.50 -8.18
CA GLY A 112 6.16 46.31 -7.34
C GLY A 112 7.65 46.09 -7.62
N MET A 113 8.09 44.82 -7.63
CA MET A 113 9.47 44.49 -7.95
C MET A 113 9.81 44.64 -9.43
N GLY A 114 8.80 44.42 -10.31
CA GLY A 114 8.93 44.58 -11.75
C GLY A 114 9.23 46.01 -12.18
N ALA A 115 8.75 47.02 -11.45
CA ALA A 115 9.07 48.41 -11.69
C ALA A 115 10.59 48.71 -11.71
N LEU A 116 11.39 47.92 -10.96
CA LEU A 116 12.84 48.04 -10.95
C LEU A 116 13.54 47.66 -12.27
N VAL A 117 12.83 47.03 -13.22
CA VAL A 117 13.34 46.78 -14.58
C VAL A 117 13.73 48.10 -15.28
N PHE A 118 13.02 49.18 -14.98
CA PHE A 118 13.27 50.50 -15.55
C PHE A 118 14.38 51.30 -14.86
N ALA A 119 15.01 50.73 -13.80
CA ALA A 119 16.11 51.37 -13.12
C ALA A 119 17.36 51.45 -14.02
N LYS A 120 18.16 52.48 -13.85
CA LYS A 120 19.41 52.65 -14.61
C LYS A 120 20.55 51.73 -14.13
N HIS A 121 20.44 51.24 -12.89
CA HIS A 121 21.49 50.41 -12.28
C HIS A 121 21.29 48.92 -12.65
N PRO A 122 22.31 48.25 -13.24
CA PRO A 122 22.17 46.88 -13.69
C PRO A 122 21.78 45.86 -12.57
N ALA A 123 22.24 46.09 -11.34
CA ALA A 123 21.88 45.24 -10.23
C ALA A 123 20.39 45.30 -9.88
N LEU A 124 19.74 46.48 -10.00
CA LEU A 124 18.30 46.62 -9.77
C LEU A 124 17.48 45.94 -10.86
N GLN A 125 17.95 46.01 -12.13
CA GLN A 125 17.35 45.23 -13.22
C GLN A 125 17.45 43.71 -12.98
N SER A 126 18.60 43.25 -12.56
CA SER A 126 18.80 41.84 -12.22
C SER A 126 17.87 41.38 -11.08
N ILE A 127 17.69 42.21 -10.03
CA ILE A 127 16.73 41.97 -8.95
C ILE A 127 15.32 41.79 -9.49
N SER A 128 14.88 42.73 -10.34
CA SER A 128 13.55 42.71 -10.94
C SER A 128 13.30 41.41 -11.73
N LEU A 129 14.23 41.05 -12.61
CA LEU A 129 14.11 39.86 -13.44
C LEU A 129 14.01 38.60 -12.61
N ILE A 130 14.90 38.43 -11.62
CA ILE A 130 14.89 37.25 -10.74
C ILE A 130 13.61 37.21 -9.91
N SER A 131 13.12 38.37 -9.43
CA SER A 131 11.86 38.44 -8.67
C SER A 131 10.66 38.03 -9.52
N ILE A 132 10.55 38.51 -10.76
CA ILE A 132 9.47 38.14 -11.67
C ILE A 132 9.51 36.65 -11.98
N LEU A 133 10.68 36.14 -12.41
CA LEU A 133 10.86 34.73 -12.76
C LEU A 133 10.62 33.82 -11.54
N GLY A 134 11.16 34.20 -10.39
CA GLY A 134 10.98 33.45 -9.15
C GLY A 134 9.54 33.39 -8.71
N MET A 135 8.83 34.52 -8.73
CA MET A 135 7.42 34.57 -8.34
C MET A 135 6.54 33.73 -9.25
N ILE A 136 6.75 33.84 -10.58
CA ILE A 136 6.00 33.03 -11.56
C ILE A 136 6.30 31.54 -11.33
N ALA A 137 7.56 31.15 -11.16
CA ALA A 137 7.94 29.76 -10.90
C ALA A 137 7.27 29.21 -9.65
N VAL A 138 7.33 29.94 -8.53
CA VAL A 138 6.74 29.53 -7.26
C VAL A 138 5.23 29.34 -7.37
N VAL A 139 4.50 30.30 -7.98
CA VAL A 139 3.04 30.23 -8.15
C VAL A 139 2.67 29.04 -9.03
N LEU A 140 3.35 28.86 -10.16
CA LEU A 140 3.09 27.73 -11.06
C LEU A 140 3.30 26.39 -10.37
N VAL A 141 4.39 26.24 -9.64
CA VAL A 141 4.71 25.00 -8.91
C VAL A 141 3.70 24.76 -7.80
N ALA A 142 3.37 25.77 -6.99
CA ALA A 142 2.40 25.63 -5.91
C ALA A 142 0.99 25.30 -6.44
N TYR A 143 0.61 25.83 -7.62
CA TYR A 143 -0.70 25.58 -8.23
C TYR A 143 -0.81 24.23 -8.95
N THR A 144 0.30 23.65 -9.39
CA THR A 144 0.32 22.43 -10.21
C THR A 144 0.86 21.23 -9.44
N ILE A 145 2.11 21.30 -9.00
CA ILE A 145 2.82 20.16 -8.42
C ILE A 145 2.24 19.76 -7.06
N GLN A 146 2.00 20.73 -6.20
CA GLN A 146 1.52 20.46 -4.84
C GLN A 146 0.11 19.81 -4.82
N PRO A 147 -0.91 20.32 -5.54
CA PRO A 147 -2.20 19.63 -5.62
C PRO A 147 -2.11 18.26 -6.29
N LEU A 148 -1.20 18.08 -7.26
CA LEU A 148 -1.00 16.79 -7.93
C LEU A 148 -0.48 15.74 -6.95
N ILE A 149 0.56 16.10 -6.18
CA ILE A 149 1.16 15.22 -5.17
C ILE A 149 0.13 14.89 -4.08
N PHE A 150 -0.58 15.89 -3.56
CA PHE A 150 -1.64 15.70 -2.56
C PHE A 150 -2.75 14.78 -3.07
N ARG A 151 -3.17 14.98 -4.33
CA ARG A 151 -4.17 14.13 -4.99
C ARG A 151 -3.66 12.69 -5.13
N PHE A 152 -2.40 12.51 -5.54
CA PHE A 152 -1.83 11.17 -5.77
C PHE A 152 -1.70 10.38 -4.47
N PHE A 153 -1.16 10.98 -3.41
CA PHE A 153 -0.86 10.28 -2.17
C PHE A 153 -2.01 10.26 -1.15
N ILE A 154 -2.88 11.27 -1.15
CA ILE A 154 -3.90 11.45 -0.10
C ILE A 154 -5.32 11.39 -0.68
N ALA A 155 -5.72 12.37 -1.48
CA ALA A 155 -7.11 12.52 -1.88
C ALA A 155 -7.58 11.44 -2.87
N GLY A 156 -6.73 11.00 -3.78
CA GLY A 156 -7.07 9.97 -4.76
C GLY A 156 -7.32 8.59 -4.14
N PRO A 157 -6.45 8.08 -3.28
CA PRO A 157 -6.76 6.87 -2.50
C PRO A 157 -8.03 7.01 -1.68
N ALA A 158 -8.18 8.11 -0.92
CA ALA A 158 -9.34 8.34 -0.06
C ALA A 158 -10.66 8.38 -0.85
N SER A 159 -10.71 8.99 -2.04
CA SER A 159 -11.89 9.00 -2.89
C SER A 159 -12.32 7.61 -3.38
N LYS A 160 -11.41 6.63 -3.35
CA LYS A 160 -11.67 5.22 -3.68
C LYS A 160 -11.93 4.36 -2.44
N GLY A 161 -12.12 4.98 -1.27
CA GLY A 161 -12.28 4.26 0.01
C GLY A 161 -11.02 3.53 0.47
N LEU A 162 -9.85 3.91 -0.06
CA LEU A 162 -8.56 3.35 0.32
C LEU A 162 -7.84 4.34 1.26
N PRO A 163 -7.07 3.84 2.23
CA PRO A 163 -6.29 4.71 3.09
C PRO A 163 -5.21 5.45 2.30
N PRO A 164 -4.91 6.71 2.67
CA PRO A 164 -3.85 7.47 2.06
C PRO A 164 -2.48 6.84 2.30
N TYR A 165 -1.50 7.20 1.47
CA TYR A 165 -0.12 6.75 1.64
C TYR A 165 0.53 7.49 2.83
N THR A 166 1.37 6.77 3.57
CA THR A 166 2.23 7.34 4.61
C THR A 166 3.68 7.08 4.27
N LEU A 167 4.59 7.97 4.69
CA LEU A 167 6.03 7.82 4.46
C LEU A 167 6.56 6.50 5.02
N ILE A 168 6.18 6.17 6.25
CA ILE A 168 6.55 4.90 6.89
C ILE A 168 6.01 3.70 6.10
N GLY A 169 4.79 3.81 5.56
CA GLY A 169 4.19 2.78 4.69
C GLY A 169 4.98 2.59 3.40
N LEU A 170 5.40 3.68 2.77
CA LEU A 170 6.23 3.66 1.56
C LEU A 170 7.61 3.07 1.82
N ILE A 171 8.30 3.54 2.87
CA ILE A 171 9.62 3.00 3.26
C ILE A 171 9.52 1.49 3.51
N ARG A 172 8.54 1.06 4.28
CA ARG A 172 8.30 -0.36 4.54
C ARG A 172 8.05 -1.15 3.27
N THR A 173 7.28 -0.59 2.35
CA THR A 173 7.01 -1.20 1.05
C THR A 173 8.30 -1.37 0.25
N VAL A 174 9.10 -0.32 0.13
CA VAL A 174 10.38 -0.38 -0.59
C VAL A 174 11.30 -1.44 0.02
N LEU A 175 11.46 -1.44 1.35
CA LEU A 175 12.34 -2.39 2.04
C LEU A 175 11.89 -3.85 1.84
N LEU A 176 10.60 -4.14 1.97
CA LEU A 176 10.09 -5.51 1.82
C LEU A 176 10.10 -5.98 0.36
N PHE A 177 9.82 -5.10 -0.60
CA PHE A 177 9.97 -5.44 -2.02
C PHE A 177 11.43 -5.63 -2.40
N LEU A 178 12.35 -4.79 -1.90
CA LEU A 178 13.79 -4.96 -2.11
C LEU A 178 14.26 -6.31 -1.58
N LEU A 179 13.86 -6.68 -0.37
CA LEU A 179 14.16 -7.99 0.21
C LEU A 179 13.60 -9.14 -0.64
N PHE A 180 12.37 -8.99 -1.13
CA PHE A 180 11.77 -9.97 -2.04
C PHE A 180 12.56 -10.12 -3.34
N PHE A 181 12.96 -9.01 -3.97
CA PHE A 181 13.75 -9.04 -5.21
C PHE A 181 15.15 -9.60 -4.98
N ILE A 182 15.82 -9.25 -3.88
CA ILE A 182 17.12 -9.83 -3.51
C ILE A 182 16.99 -11.35 -3.35
N GLY A 183 15.94 -11.83 -2.68
CA GLY A 183 15.64 -13.26 -2.57
C GLY A 183 15.41 -13.93 -3.92
N CYS A 184 14.71 -13.28 -4.84
CA CYS A 184 14.51 -13.79 -6.20
C CYS A 184 15.83 -13.87 -7.00
N ILE A 185 16.67 -12.84 -6.91
CA ILE A 185 17.98 -12.82 -7.58
C ILE A 185 18.86 -13.93 -7.02
N PHE A 186 18.93 -14.06 -5.70
CA PHE A 186 19.70 -15.12 -5.04
C PHE A 186 19.25 -16.51 -5.52
N LEU A 187 17.95 -16.79 -5.54
CA LEU A 187 17.42 -18.08 -6.01
C LEU A 187 17.72 -18.32 -7.49
N ARG A 188 17.69 -17.29 -8.33
CA ARG A 188 18.04 -17.43 -9.76
C ARG A 188 19.53 -17.75 -9.96
N VAL A 189 20.41 -17.06 -9.25
CA VAL A 189 21.86 -17.32 -9.29
C VAL A 189 22.12 -18.75 -8.82
N LEU A 190 21.50 -19.14 -7.70
CA LEU A 190 21.63 -20.50 -7.19
C LEU A 190 21.15 -21.55 -8.20
N ILE A 191 20.01 -21.33 -8.85
CA ILE A 191 19.51 -22.24 -9.91
C ILE A 191 20.52 -22.34 -11.05
N ALA A 192 21.12 -21.23 -11.49
CA ALA A 192 22.16 -21.24 -12.52
C ALA A 192 23.37 -22.08 -12.09
N VAL A 193 23.84 -21.92 -10.85
CA VAL A 193 24.92 -22.75 -10.30
C VAL A 193 24.51 -24.22 -10.22
N LEU A 194 23.28 -24.52 -9.80
CA LEU A 194 22.77 -25.89 -9.71
C LEU A 194 22.68 -26.58 -11.07
N TYR A 195 22.60 -25.88 -12.20
CA TYR A 195 22.69 -26.51 -13.51
C TYR A 195 24.05 -27.15 -13.75
N LEU A 196 25.11 -26.60 -13.17
CA LEU A 196 26.49 -27.10 -13.33
C LEU A 196 26.82 -28.31 -12.42
N VAL A 197 26.03 -28.51 -11.36
CA VAL A 197 26.28 -29.59 -10.39
C VAL A 197 25.67 -30.91 -10.85
N PRO A 198 26.41 -32.03 -10.93
CA PRO A 198 25.92 -33.34 -11.39
C PRO A 198 25.09 -34.09 -10.34
N VAL A 199 23.96 -33.51 -9.89
CA VAL A 199 23.03 -34.09 -8.90
C VAL A 199 21.65 -34.28 -9.54
N ARG A 200 20.86 -35.26 -9.08
CA ARG A 200 19.51 -35.54 -9.60
C ARG A 200 18.61 -34.30 -9.53
N LYS A 201 17.90 -34.02 -10.61
CA LYS A 201 17.00 -32.86 -10.74
C LYS A 201 16.00 -32.76 -9.57
N SER A 202 15.41 -33.88 -9.12
CA SER A 202 14.46 -33.89 -8.00
C SER A 202 15.08 -33.42 -6.67
N SER A 203 16.36 -33.73 -6.41
CA SER A 203 17.06 -33.26 -5.20
C SER A 203 17.33 -31.78 -5.25
N LYS A 204 17.74 -31.26 -6.42
CA LYS A 204 17.92 -29.82 -6.66
C LYS A 204 16.60 -29.05 -6.48
N GLN A 205 15.51 -29.57 -7.03
CA GLN A 205 14.18 -28.95 -6.91
C GLN A 205 13.72 -28.94 -5.44
N ARG A 206 13.95 -30.01 -4.68
CA ARG A 206 13.65 -30.06 -3.24
C ARG A 206 14.40 -28.96 -2.47
N LEU A 207 15.69 -28.78 -2.77
CA LEU A 207 16.50 -27.73 -2.17
C LEU A 207 15.90 -26.34 -2.47
N VAL A 208 15.62 -26.06 -3.75
CA VAL A 208 15.05 -24.76 -4.17
C VAL A 208 13.67 -24.54 -3.53
N CYS A 209 12.78 -25.53 -3.48
CA CYS A 209 11.49 -25.44 -2.78
C CYS A 209 11.66 -25.11 -1.29
N ARG A 210 12.66 -25.74 -0.60
CA ARG A 210 12.96 -25.44 0.80
C ARG A 210 13.46 -24.01 0.97
N LEU A 211 14.29 -23.52 0.07
CA LEU A 211 14.78 -22.15 0.11
C LEU A 211 13.68 -21.13 -0.21
N ILE A 212 12.75 -21.43 -1.13
CA ILE A 212 11.55 -20.63 -1.35
C ILE A 212 10.74 -20.54 -0.04
N GLN A 213 10.52 -21.65 0.65
CA GLN A 213 9.82 -21.66 1.94
C GLN A 213 10.53 -20.77 2.97
N ILE A 214 11.85 -20.92 3.10
CA ILE A 214 12.67 -20.13 4.05
C ILE A 214 12.61 -18.65 3.71
N THR A 215 12.75 -18.30 2.43
CA THR A 215 12.64 -16.90 1.95
C THR A 215 11.27 -16.32 2.26
N CYS A 216 10.18 -17.04 1.95
CA CYS A 216 8.83 -16.61 2.28
C CYS A 216 8.62 -16.42 3.79
N LYS A 217 9.10 -17.35 4.63
CA LYS A 217 9.09 -17.21 6.09
C LYS A 217 9.89 -15.99 6.54
N GLY A 218 11.10 -15.80 5.99
CA GLY A 218 11.96 -14.67 6.31
C GLY A 218 11.31 -13.32 6.00
N ILE A 219 10.71 -13.16 4.82
CA ILE A 219 10.00 -11.95 4.42
C ILE A 219 8.82 -11.68 5.36
N LEU A 220 8.05 -12.72 5.69
CA LEU A 220 6.94 -12.59 6.63
C LEU A 220 7.43 -12.23 8.04
N LEU A 221 8.54 -12.78 8.53
CA LEU A 221 9.13 -12.46 9.83
C LEU A 221 9.63 -11.01 9.88
N LEU A 222 10.34 -10.57 8.85
CA LEU A 222 10.87 -9.21 8.75
C LEU A 222 9.76 -8.14 8.56
N ALA A 223 8.56 -8.55 8.18
CA ALA A 223 7.39 -7.67 8.21
C ALA A 223 6.89 -7.45 9.65
N THR A 224 7.71 -6.79 10.49
CA THR A 224 7.48 -6.60 11.94
C THR A 224 6.20 -5.84 12.28
N ALA A 225 5.76 -4.96 11.38
CA ALA A 225 4.52 -4.20 11.55
C ALA A 225 3.25 -5.05 11.32
N VAL A 226 3.40 -6.32 10.94
CA VAL A 226 2.29 -7.23 10.66
C VAL A 226 2.30 -8.35 11.69
N LYS A 227 1.25 -8.44 12.50
CA LYS A 227 1.03 -9.55 13.43
C LYS A 227 0.68 -10.82 12.63
N LYS A 228 1.22 -11.96 13.00
CA LYS A 228 0.93 -13.26 12.38
C LYS A 228 0.23 -14.14 13.40
N GLU A 229 -0.94 -14.64 13.05
CA GLU A 229 -1.69 -15.62 13.82
C GLU A 229 -1.94 -16.85 12.95
N HIS A 230 -1.50 -17.98 13.41
CA HIS A 230 -1.62 -19.25 12.70
C HIS A 230 -2.40 -20.24 13.56
N ILE A 231 -3.54 -20.68 13.07
CA ILE A 231 -4.41 -21.65 13.74
C ILE A 231 -4.41 -22.95 12.93
N ASN A 232 -3.99 -24.01 13.56
CA ASN A 232 -3.92 -25.35 12.99
C ASN A 232 -4.57 -26.35 13.95
N LYS A 233 -5.90 -26.27 14.09
CA LYS A 233 -6.66 -27.14 15.01
C LYS A 233 -6.62 -28.61 14.60
N ALA A 234 -6.46 -28.88 13.31
CA ALA A 234 -6.40 -30.23 12.78
C ALA A 234 -5.02 -30.90 12.89
N ASN A 235 -4.01 -30.20 13.44
CA ASN A 235 -2.61 -30.65 13.49
C ASN A 235 -2.05 -31.08 12.12
N GLU A 236 -2.46 -30.41 11.06
CA GLU A 236 -1.99 -30.68 9.69
C GLU A 236 -0.47 -30.47 9.61
N ARG A 237 0.25 -31.50 9.14
CA ARG A 237 1.71 -31.53 9.02
C ARG A 237 2.19 -31.51 7.56
N PHE A 238 1.28 -31.47 6.59
CA PHE A 238 1.58 -31.51 5.15
C PHE A 238 2.42 -32.75 4.74
N GLN A 239 2.22 -33.88 5.43
CA GLN A 239 2.93 -35.13 5.13
C GLN A 239 2.31 -35.85 3.94
N HIS A 240 0.99 -35.80 3.82
CA HIS A 240 0.24 -36.40 2.72
C HIS A 240 -0.15 -35.33 1.70
N PRO A 241 0.03 -35.59 0.39
CA PRO A 241 -0.42 -34.70 -0.67
C PRO A 241 -1.91 -34.35 -0.56
N ALA A 242 -2.25 -33.13 -0.93
CA ALA A 242 -3.63 -32.65 -0.98
C ALA A 242 -3.78 -31.57 -2.04
N ILE A 243 -5.01 -31.31 -2.48
CA ILE A 243 -5.37 -30.08 -3.15
C ILE A 243 -5.65 -29.04 -2.06
N ILE A 244 -4.73 -28.09 -1.90
CA ILE A 244 -4.88 -26.98 -0.95
C ILE A 244 -5.70 -25.89 -1.63
N ILE A 245 -6.83 -25.53 -1.04
CA ILE A 245 -7.65 -24.43 -1.52
C ILE A 245 -7.65 -23.28 -0.51
N ALA A 246 -7.46 -22.06 -0.98
CA ALA A 246 -7.49 -20.88 -0.12
C ALA A 246 -8.26 -19.74 -0.80
N ASN A 247 -8.84 -18.85 0.02
CA ASN A 247 -9.40 -17.62 -0.51
C ASN A 247 -8.28 -16.64 -0.91
N HIS A 248 -8.54 -15.79 -1.93
CA HIS A 248 -7.50 -14.93 -2.52
C HIS A 248 -7.77 -13.45 -2.29
N GLN A 249 -7.01 -12.84 -1.41
CA GLN A 249 -7.18 -11.45 -1.00
C GLN A 249 -6.04 -10.53 -1.45
N SER A 250 -4.80 -11.05 -1.45
CA SER A 250 -3.60 -10.24 -1.58
C SER A 250 -2.47 -11.00 -2.28
N PHE A 251 -1.44 -10.30 -2.68
CA PHE A 251 -0.18 -10.92 -3.11
C PHE A 251 0.50 -11.69 -1.96
N ILE A 252 0.30 -11.26 -0.72
CA ILE A 252 0.85 -11.92 0.48
C ILE A 252 0.33 -13.36 0.62
N ASP A 253 -0.86 -13.69 0.11
CA ASP A 253 -1.45 -15.01 0.23
C ASP A 253 -0.52 -16.11 -0.31
N ILE A 254 0.19 -15.80 -1.41
CA ILE A 254 1.17 -16.70 -2.02
C ILE A 254 2.32 -16.95 -1.06
N LEU A 255 2.87 -15.89 -0.43
CA LEU A 255 3.96 -16.01 0.53
C LEU A 255 3.53 -16.80 1.75
N VAL A 256 2.30 -16.59 2.23
CA VAL A 256 1.74 -17.33 3.37
C VAL A 256 1.65 -18.82 3.05
N LEU A 257 1.04 -19.21 1.92
CA LEU A 257 0.91 -20.61 1.55
C LEU A 257 2.27 -21.29 1.35
N LEU A 258 3.19 -20.65 0.62
CA LEU A 258 4.54 -21.21 0.41
C LEU A 258 5.39 -21.26 1.68
N SER A 259 5.08 -20.45 2.68
CA SER A 259 5.74 -20.52 3.98
C SER A 259 5.33 -21.74 4.82
N LEU A 260 4.16 -22.33 4.58
CA LEU A 260 3.64 -23.45 5.37
C LEU A 260 4.46 -24.72 5.17
N SER A 261 4.77 -25.09 3.91
CA SER A 261 5.56 -26.28 3.61
C SER A 261 6.37 -26.11 2.33
N SER A 262 7.56 -26.74 2.29
CA SER A 262 8.38 -26.83 1.08
C SER A 262 7.83 -27.78 0.03
N LYS A 263 6.80 -28.56 0.38
CA LYS A 263 6.11 -29.50 -0.51
C LYS A 263 4.80 -28.93 -1.08
N ILE A 264 4.69 -27.61 -1.21
CA ILE A 264 3.56 -26.93 -1.81
C ILE A 264 3.97 -26.35 -3.16
N LEU A 265 3.32 -26.78 -4.22
CA LEU A 265 3.42 -26.20 -5.56
C LEU A 265 2.12 -25.46 -5.89
N MET A 266 2.20 -24.37 -6.63
CA MET A 266 1.02 -23.54 -6.93
C MET A 266 0.61 -23.60 -8.39
N VAL A 267 -0.70 -23.50 -8.61
CA VAL A 267 -1.25 -23.20 -9.93
C VAL A 267 -1.22 -21.70 -10.14
N THR A 268 -0.65 -21.25 -11.26
CA THR A 268 -0.37 -19.84 -11.55
C THR A 268 -1.05 -19.39 -12.84
N ASN A 269 -1.21 -18.09 -12.99
CA ASN A 269 -1.72 -17.44 -14.21
C ASN A 269 -0.57 -16.95 -15.10
N HIS A 270 -0.92 -16.42 -16.30
CA HIS A 270 0.03 -15.92 -17.30
C HIS A 270 1.02 -14.89 -16.74
N TRP A 271 0.54 -13.90 -15.97
CA TRP A 271 1.38 -12.84 -15.43
C TRP A 271 2.46 -13.36 -14.46
N VAL A 272 2.10 -14.29 -13.59
CA VAL A 272 3.03 -14.92 -12.64
C VAL A 272 4.06 -15.77 -13.37
N TRP A 273 3.60 -16.57 -14.34
CA TRP A 273 4.44 -17.49 -15.12
C TRP A 273 5.51 -16.77 -15.95
N HIS A 274 5.16 -15.64 -16.55
CA HIS A 274 6.05 -14.84 -17.40
C HIS A 274 6.75 -13.71 -16.64
N SER A 275 6.64 -13.68 -15.31
CA SER A 275 7.32 -12.65 -14.50
C SER A 275 8.84 -12.68 -14.72
N PRO A 276 9.47 -11.51 -15.01
CA PRO A 276 10.93 -11.42 -15.19
C PRO A 276 11.68 -11.74 -13.89
N PHE A 277 11.06 -11.56 -12.72
CA PHE A 277 11.72 -11.74 -11.43
C PHE A 277 11.66 -13.18 -10.94
N PHE A 278 10.48 -13.75 -10.83
CA PHE A 278 10.27 -15.07 -10.23
C PHE A 278 9.78 -16.15 -11.21
N GLY A 279 9.46 -15.80 -12.47
CA GLY A 279 8.94 -16.77 -13.45
C GLY A 279 9.91 -17.93 -13.72
N ALA A 280 11.21 -17.64 -13.85
CA ALA A 280 12.23 -18.70 -14.03
C ALA A 280 12.32 -19.64 -12.82
N ILE A 281 12.16 -19.11 -11.59
CA ILE A 281 12.22 -19.89 -10.36
C ILE A 281 11.05 -20.87 -10.30
N ILE A 282 9.83 -20.39 -10.53
CA ILE A 282 8.62 -21.22 -10.45
C ILE A 282 8.55 -22.28 -11.55
N ARG A 283 9.06 -21.98 -12.75
CA ARG A 283 9.22 -22.98 -13.82
C ARG A 283 10.23 -24.06 -13.45
N TYR A 284 11.34 -23.68 -12.81
CA TYR A 284 12.35 -24.64 -12.39
C TYR A 284 11.83 -25.66 -11.36
N VAL A 285 10.97 -25.24 -10.45
CA VAL A 285 10.37 -26.12 -9.43
C VAL A 285 9.06 -26.76 -9.86
N ASP A 286 8.69 -26.64 -11.14
CA ASP A 286 7.50 -27.24 -11.75
C ASP A 286 6.15 -26.75 -11.16
N PHE A 287 6.02 -25.41 -10.93
CA PHE A 287 4.68 -24.82 -10.73
C PHE A 287 3.84 -25.00 -11.99
N TYR A 288 2.55 -24.87 -11.89
CA TYR A 288 1.62 -25.16 -12.97
C TYR A 288 1.05 -23.87 -13.58
N TYR A 289 1.00 -23.82 -14.89
CA TYR A 289 0.40 -22.72 -15.63
C TYR A 289 -0.93 -23.15 -16.24
N ILE A 290 -2.01 -22.42 -15.95
CA ILE A 290 -3.36 -22.72 -16.42
C ILE A 290 -3.45 -22.73 -17.96
N GLY A 291 -2.60 -21.97 -18.66
CA GLY A 291 -2.59 -21.87 -20.13
C GLY A 291 -1.83 -22.99 -20.84
N GLU A 292 -1.21 -23.94 -20.13
CA GLU A 292 -0.60 -25.13 -20.73
C GLU A 292 -1.68 -26.15 -21.08
N GLY A 293 -1.38 -27.05 -22.03
CA GLY A 293 -2.28 -28.14 -22.41
C GLY A 293 -2.60 -29.07 -21.22
N TYR A 294 -3.87 -29.41 -21.07
CA TYR A 294 -4.39 -30.19 -19.93
C TYR A 294 -3.61 -31.48 -19.67
N GLU A 295 -3.35 -32.29 -20.70
CA GLU A 295 -2.67 -33.58 -20.57
C GLU A 295 -1.24 -33.45 -20.05
N GLN A 296 -0.48 -32.47 -20.56
CA GLN A 296 0.93 -32.23 -20.17
C GLN A 296 1.05 -31.85 -18.71
N TYR A 297 0.21 -30.92 -18.22
CA TYR A 297 0.30 -30.53 -16.83
C TYR A 297 -0.25 -31.60 -15.88
N MET A 298 -1.24 -32.40 -16.29
CA MET A 298 -1.77 -33.48 -15.47
C MET A 298 -0.75 -34.60 -15.21
N GLU A 299 0.03 -34.97 -16.21
CA GLU A 299 1.10 -35.96 -16.04
C GLU A 299 2.17 -35.45 -15.05
N ARG A 300 2.59 -34.20 -15.19
CA ARG A 300 3.53 -33.56 -14.25
C ARG A 300 2.95 -33.49 -12.84
N MET A 301 1.66 -33.17 -12.69
CA MET A 301 0.98 -33.14 -11.39
C MET A 301 0.99 -34.52 -10.73
N ARG A 302 0.59 -35.58 -11.45
CA ARG A 302 0.61 -36.95 -10.93
C ARG A 302 1.99 -37.37 -10.45
N LYS A 303 3.05 -37.01 -11.18
CA LYS A 303 4.42 -37.28 -10.79
C LYS A 303 4.78 -36.56 -9.49
N LYS A 304 4.47 -35.26 -9.37
CA LYS A 304 4.76 -34.48 -8.18
C LYS A 304 3.96 -34.91 -6.96
N VAL A 305 2.71 -35.29 -7.15
CA VAL A 305 1.88 -35.90 -6.10
C VAL A 305 2.51 -37.19 -5.56
N LYS A 306 3.00 -38.06 -6.45
CA LYS A 306 3.74 -39.27 -6.06
C LYS A 306 5.04 -38.95 -5.31
N GLU A 307 5.69 -37.82 -5.60
CA GLU A 307 6.86 -37.31 -4.87
C GLU A 307 6.48 -36.66 -3.51
N GLY A 308 5.19 -36.60 -3.15
CA GLY A 308 4.67 -36.10 -1.90
C GLY A 308 4.38 -34.59 -1.89
N TYR A 309 4.22 -33.95 -3.06
CA TYR A 309 3.87 -32.53 -3.16
C TYR A 309 2.35 -32.33 -3.17
N SER A 310 1.89 -31.32 -2.42
CA SER A 310 0.53 -30.78 -2.48
C SER A 310 0.43 -29.69 -3.55
N ILE A 311 -0.76 -29.48 -4.08
CA ILE A 311 -1.03 -28.49 -5.11
C ILE A 311 -1.96 -27.43 -4.54
N ALA A 312 -1.48 -26.17 -4.45
CA ALA A 312 -2.27 -25.07 -3.93
C ALA A 312 -2.93 -24.28 -5.06
N ILE A 313 -4.21 -23.97 -4.88
CA ILE A 313 -5.05 -23.30 -5.87
C ILE A 313 -5.92 -22.26 -5.15
N PHE A 314 -6.03 -21.09 -5.76
CA PHE A 314 -7.03 -20.10 -5.39
C PHE A 314 -8.27 -20.29 -6.26
N PRO A 315 -9.34 -20.95 -5.76
CA PRO A 315 -10.48 -21.30 -6.60
C PRO A 315 -11.30 -20.08 -7.08
N GLU A 316 -11.02 -18.90 -6.55
CA GLU A 316 -11.61 -17.63 -7.00
C GLU A 316 -10.99 -17.12 -8.33
N GLY A 317 -9.86 -17.67 -8.78
CA GLY A 317 -9.13 -17.28 -9.99
C GLY A 317 -8.46 -15.89 -9.94
N THR A 318 -8.91 -15.00 -9.07
CA THR A 318 -8.35 -13.65 -8.95
C THR A 318 -8.61 -13.06 -7.57
N ARG A 319 -7.73 -12.16 -7.12
CA ARG A 319 -7.85 -11.44 -5.85
C ARG A 319 -9.14 -10.63 -5.75
N THR A 320 -9.70 -10.57 -4.55
CA THR A 320 -10.85 -9.70 -4.25
C THR A 320 -10.41 -8.23 -4.08
N TYR A 321 -11.33 -7.28 -4.32
CA TYR A 321 -11.12 -5.86 -4.04
C TYR A 321 -11.62 -5.45 -2.65
N ASN A 322 -12.67 -6.11 -2.16
CA ASN A 322 -13.39 -5.74 -0.94
C ASN A 322 -13.22 -6.73 0.22
N GLY A 323 -12.30 -7.69 0.08
CA GLY A 323 -12.06 -8.72 1.08
C GLY A 323 -13.14 -9.81 1.16
N LYS A 324 -14.21 -9.75 0.36
CA LYS A 324 -15.25 -10.79 0.33
C LYS A 324 -14.82 -11.92 -0.58
N MET A 325 -15.09 -13.14 -0.14
CA MET A 325 -14.82 -14.34 -0.93
C MET A 325 -15.72 -14.38 -2.16
N LYS A 326 -15.13 -14.58 -3.33
CA LYS A 326 -15.84 -14.68 -4.61
C LYS A 326 -16.46 -16.08 -4.82
N ARG A 327 -17.08 -16.27 -5.98
CA ARG A 327 -17.50 -17.58 -6.45
C ARG A 327 -16.29 -18.44 -6.74
N PHE A 328 -16.34 -19.71 -6.35
CA PHE A 328 -15.32 -20.71 -6.65
C PHE A 328 -15.55 -21.30 -8.03
N HIS A 329 -14.47 -21.52 -8.76
CA HIS A 329 -14.44 -22.26 -10.01
C HIS A 329 -14.23 -23.74 -9.71
N LYS A 330 -14.86 -24.61 -10.51
CA LYS A 330 -14.83 -26.07 -10.31
C LYS A 330 -13.46 -26.72 -10.54
N GLY A 331 -12.50 -26.04 -11.17
CA GLY A 331 -11.22 -26.62 -11.57
C GLY A 331 -10.41 -27.24 -10.45
N ALA A 332 -10.35 -26.62 -9.26
CA ALA A 332 -9.64 -27.19 -8.10
C ALA A 332 -10.27 -28.49 -7.61
N PHE A 333 -11.60 -28.55 -7.62
CA PHE A 333 -12.38 -29.70 -7.15
C PHE A 333 -12.33 -30.84 -8.15
N TYR A 334 -12.35 -30.51 -9.44
CA TYR A 334 -12.15 -31.49 -10.53
C TYR A 334 -10.75 -32.11 -10.48
N LEU A 335 -9.72 -31.32 -10.17
CA LEU A 335 -8.36 -31.82 -9.97
C LEU A 335 -8.27 -32.75 -8.75
N ALA A 336 -8.93 -32.42 -7.64
CA ALA A 336 -8.98 -33.28 -6.46
C ALA A 336 -9.62 -34.65 -6.80
N GLU A 337 -10.73 -34.65 -7.53
CA GLU A 337 -11.42 -35.86 -8.01
C GLU A 337 -10.54 -36.67 -8.96
N THR A 338 -9.94 -36.05 -9.99
CA THR A 338 -9.09 -36.71 -10.97
C THR A 338 -7.81 -37.31 -10.40
N LEU A 339 -7.23 -36.65 -9.38
CA LEU A 339 -6.00 -37.08 -8.72
C LEU A 339 -6.26 -37.94 -7.50
N GLN A 340 -7.52 -38.16 -7.12
CA GLN A 340 -7.94 -38.88 -5.90
C GLN A 340 -7.22 -38.32 -4.65
N LEU A 341 -7.26 -37.00 -4.52
CA LEU A 341 -6.61 -36.28 -3.40
C LEU A 341 -7.64 -35.63 -2.49
N ASP A 342 -7.31 -35.64 -1.22
CA ASP A 342 -8.04 -34.86 -0.21
C ASP A 342 -7.99 -33.35 -0.56
N ILE A 343 -9.00 -32.63 -0.10
CA ILE A 343 -9.03 -31.17 -0.16
C ILE A 343 -8.66 -30.62 1.22
N LEU A 344 -7.68 -29.71 1.25
CA LEU A 344 -7.26 -29.01 2.44
C LEU A 344 -7.64 -27.52 2.36
N PRO A 345 -8.75 -27.10 3.00
CA PRO A 345 -9.15 -25.71 2.98
C PRO A 345 -8.33 -24.86 3.94
N ILE A 346 -7.89 -23.69 3.49
CA ILE A 346 -7.18 -22.70 4.30
C ILE A 346 -7.87 -21.35 4.20
N LEU A 347 -8.19 -20.75 5.35
CA LEU A 347 -8.78 -19.42 5.43
C LEU A 347 -7.69 -18.38 5.71
N LEU A 348 -7.65 -17.35 4.88
CA LEU A 348 -6.73 -16.22 4.98
C LEU A 348 -7.52 -14.94 5.26
N TYR A 349 -7.18 -14.25 6.37
CA TYR A 349 -7.85 -13.00 6.75
C TYR A 349 -6.84 -11.90 7.02
N GLY A 350 -7.20 -10.67 6.65
CA GLY A 350 -6.42 -9.47 6.93
C GLY A 350 -5.41 -9.10 5.84
N ASN A 351 -5.05 -10.01 4.95
CA ASN A 351 -4.03 -9.80 3.92
C ASN A 351 -4.37 -8.65 2.97
N ASN A 352 -5.64 -8.46 2.61
CA ASN A 352 -6.11 -7.33 1.81
C ASN A 352 -6.03 -5.99 2.56
N LYS A 353 -6.05 -6.01 3.89
CA LYS A 353 -5.87 -4.80 4.72
C LYS A 353 -4.40 -4.37 4.79
N ILE A 354 -3.47 -5.30 4.58
CA ILE A 354 -2.02 -5.06 4.56
C ILE A 354 -1.57 -4.61 3.17
N ILE A 355 -1.89 -5.37 2.12
CA ILE A 355 -1.64 -5.02 0.71
C ILE A 355 -2.95 -5.20 -0.05
N ALA A 356 -3.65 -4.10 -0.30
CA ALA A 356 -4.87 -4.13 -1.10
C ALA A 356 -4.55 -4.34 -2.59
N LYS A 357 -5.44 -5.04 -3.31
CA LYS A 357 -5.32 -5.23 -4.77
C LYS A 357 -5.21 -3.90 -5.52
N ALA A 358 -5.91 -2.86 -5.05
CA ALA A 358 -5.93 -1.53 -5.65
C ALA A 358 -4.74 -0.63 -5.23
N GLN A 359 -3.97 -1.05 -4.21
CA GLN A 359 -2.79 -0.32 -3.70
C GLN A 359 -1.64 -1.29 -3.44
N PRO A 360 -1.02 -1.87 -4.49
CA PRO A 360 0.02 -2.90 -4.31
C PRO A 360 1.30 -2.37 -3.66
N PHE A 361 1.57 -1.07 -3.75
CA PHE A 361 2.77 -0.42 -3.21
C PHE A 361 2.53 0.33 -1.90
N ASN A 362 1.60 -0.13 -1.07
CA ASN A 362 1.34 0.44 0.25
C ASN A 362 1.17 -0.66 1.28
N ILE A 363 2.28 -1.10 1.89
CA ILE A 363 2.28 -2.12 2.94
C ILE A 363 1.93 -1.47 4.27
N ARG A 364 0.77 -1.82 4.80
CA ARG A 364 0.20 -1.26 6.03
C ARG A 364 0.45 -2.17 7.22
N LYS A 365 0.31 -1.62 8.41
CA LYS A 365 0.19 -2.42 9.62
C LYS A 365 -1.08 -3.26 9.56
N GLY A 366 -1.03 -4.45 10.13
CA GLY A 366 -2.20 -5.32 10.11
C GLY A 366 -1.94 -6.67 10.75
N ILE A 367 -2.83 -7.61 10.44
CA ILE A 367 -2.75 -8.99 10.89
C ILE A 367 -2.86 -9.92 9.68
N ILE A 368 -1.98 -10.91 9.62
CA ILE A 368 -2.11 -12.10 8.78
C ILE A 368 -2.67 -13.19 9.69
N TYR A 369 -3.93 -13.53 9.48
CA TYR A 369 -4.55 -14.66 10.16
C TYR A 369 -4.73 -15.79 9.17
N THR A 370 -4.19 -16.96 9.52
CA THR A 370 -4.24 -18.17 8.72
C THR A 370 -4.87 -19.27 9.55
N GLU A 371 -5.98 -19.83 9.09
CA GLU A 371 -6.63 -20.98 9.73
C GLU A 371 -6.68 -22.16 8.77
N ILE A 372 -6.06 -23.26 9.20
CA ILE A 372 -6.12 -24.53 8.48
C ILE A 372 -7.35 -25.27 9.00
N LEU A 373 -8.30 -25.49 8.10
CA LEU A 373 -9.51 -26.24 8.40
C LEU A 373 -9.26 -27.77 8.30
N PRO A 374 -10.15 -28.59 8.85
CA PRO A 374 -10.04 -30.04 8.72
C PRO A 374 -9.94 -30.46 7.25
N ARG A 375 -9.11 -31.46 7.02
CA ARG A 375 -8.94 -32.09 5.71
C ARG A 375 -10.24 -32.78 5.31
N ILE A 376 -10.68 -32.59 4.09
CA ILE A 376 -11.86 -33.23 3.48
C ILE A 376 -11.36 -34.40 2.64
N PRO A 377 -11.58 -35.65 3.06
CA PRO A 377 -11.15 -36.82 2.32
C PRO A 377 -11.71 -36.89 0.89
N ALA A 378 -10.98 -37.54 0.01
CA ALA A 378 -11.41 -37.70 -1.39
C ALA A 378 -12.73 -38.47 -1.52
N ASP A 379 -12.96 -39.43 -0.63
CA ASP A 379 -14.12 -40.29 -0.53
C ASP A 379 -15.29 -39.74 0.31
N ASP A 380 -15.10 -38.56 0.95
CA ASP A 380 -16.15 -37.93 1.75
C ASP A 380 -17.28 -37.39 0.88
N LEU A 381 -18.42 -38.08 0.90
CA LEU A 381 -19.63 -37.70 0.16
C LEU A 381 -20.49 -36.62 0.85
N SER A 382 -20.16 -36.22 2.08
CA SER A 382 -20.92 -35.20 2.82
C SER A 382 -20.93 -33.85 2.09
N PHE A 383 -19.89 -33.56 1.34
CA PHE A 383 -19.78 -32.38 0.46
C PHE A 383 -20.30 -32.60 -0.96
N GLY A 384 -20.91 -33.75 -1.26
CA GLY A 384 -21.51 -34.09 -2.56
C GLY A 384 -20.64 -35.04 -3.38
N PRO A 385 -21.29 -35.87 -4.23
CA PRO A 385 -20.63 -36.88 -5.05
C PRO A 385 -19.88 -36.31 -6.26
N THR A 386 -20.24 -35.12 -6.74
CA THR A 386 -19.64 -34.52 -7.95
C THR A 386 -18.77 -33.32 -7.63
N SER A 387 -17.78 -33.05 -8.48
CA SER A 387 -16.92 -31.85 -8.34
C SER A 387 -17.74 -30.55 -8.31
N GLN A 388 -18.89 -30.51 -8.99
CA GLN A 388 -19.77 -29.35 -9.00
C GLN A 388 -20.46 -29.13 -7.65
N GLU A 389 -21.02 -30.19 -7.04
CA GLU A 389 -21.64 -30.12 -5.72
C GLU A 389 -20.60 -29.83 -4.63
N ARG A 390 -19.47 -30.52 -4.69
CA ARG A 390 -18.33 -30.25 -3.78
C ARG A 390 -17.90 -28.78 -3.86
N THR A 391 -17.82 -28.19 -5.06
CA THR A 391 -17.53 -26.75 -5.24
C THR A 391 -18.53 -25.90 -4.48
N LYS A 392 -19.82 -26.16 -4.61
CA LYS A 392 -20.89 -25.38 -3.98
C LYS A 392 -20.85 -25.49 -2.46
N ARG A 393 -20.81 -26.73 -1.94
CA ARG A 393 -20.85 -27.00 -0.48
C ARG A 393 -19.57 -26.55 0.24
N ILE A 394 -18.40 -26.85 -0.30
CA ILE A 394 -17.12 -26.42 0.29
C ILE A 394 -16.98 -24.90 0.20
N SER A 395 -17.44 -24.26 -0.89
CA SER A 395 -17.50 -22.79 -0.97
C SER A 395 -18.38 -22.18 0.12
N ALA A 396 -19.53 -22.79 0.41
CA ALA A 396 -20.41 -22.35 1.50
C ALA A 396 -19.74 -22.51 2.87
N TYR A 397 -19.17 -23.68 3.13
CA TYR A 397 -18.42 -23.99 4.36
C TYR A 397 -17.27 -22.98 4.62
N MET A 398 -16.43 -22.72 3.61
CA MET A 398 -15.35 -21.74 3.74
C MET A 398 -15.87 -20.31 3.92
N LYS A 399 -16.96 -19.93 3.26
CA LYS A 399 -17.58 -18.60 3.44
C LYS A 399 -18.13 -18.40 4.84
N GLU A 400 -18.74 -19.43 5.41
CA GLU A 400 -19.23 -19.39 6.79
C GLU A 400 -18.09 -19.26 7.80
N GLY A 401 -17.05 -20.11 7.67
CA GLY A 401 -15.85 -20.00 8.50
C GLY A 401 -15.17 -18.64 8.38
N TYR A 402 -15.06 -18.10 7.15
CA TYR A 402 -14.52 -16.76 6.94
C TYR A 402 -15.39 -15.65 7.56
N ALA A 403 -16.70 -15.76 7.48
CA ALA A 403 -17.63 -14.82 8.11
C ALA A 403 -17.50 -14.86 9.64
N HIS A 404 -17.26 -16.03 10.22
CA HIS A 404 -17.00 -16.18 11.65
C HIS A 404 -15.70 -15.44 12.05
N ILE A 405 -14.59 -15.67 11.31
CA ILE A 405 -13.32 -14.95 11.52
C ILE A 405 -13.52 -13.43 11.43
N CYS A 406 -14.28 -12.96 10.44
CA CYS A 406 -14.58 -11.54 10.28
C CYS A 406 -15.31 -10.97 11.50
N ARG A 407 -16.29 -11.69 12.05
CA ARG A 407 -17.01 -11.25 13.26
C ARG A 407 -16.11 -11.19 14.49
N GLU A 408 -15.21 -12.15 14.66
CA GLU A 408 -14.28 -12.17 15.78
C GLU A 408 -13.16 -11.12 15.67
N LYS A 409 -12.66 -10.90 14.45
CA LYS A 409 -11.47 -10.05 14.23
C LYS A 409 -11.78 -8.60 13.88
N ASN A 410 -13.00 -8.25 13.44
CA ASN A 410 -13.40 -6.88 13.15
C ASN A 410 -13.87 -6.15 14.43
N THR A 411 -13.03 -6.12 15.46
CA THR A 411 -13.30 -5.44 16.73
C THR A 411 -12.23 -4.40 17.03
N THR A 412 -12.55 -3.40 17.82
CA THR A 412 -11.62 -2.32 18.20
C THR A 412 -10.42 -2.80 19.01
N ASP A 413 -10.48 -4.01 19.58
CA ASP A 413 -9.36 -4.65 20.27
C ASP A 413 -8.35 -5.26 19.32
N ASN A 414 -8.75 -5.50 18.08
CA ASN A 414 -7.83 -5.98 17.07
C ASN A 414 -6.97 -4.82 16.55
N PRO A 415 -5.64 -4.85 16.73
CA PRO A 415 -4.76 -3.79 16.28
C PRO A 415 -4.91 -3.45 14.79
N ALA A 416 -5.22 -4.43 13.95
CA ALA A 416 -5.42 -4.20 12.51
C ALA A 416 -6.71 -3.43 12.22
N PHE A 417 -7.77 -3.69 12.98
CA PHE A 417 -9.02 -2.96 12.86
C PHE A 417 -8.89 -1.54 13.40
N TYR A 418 -8.23 -1.38 14.56
CA TYR A 418 -7.88 -0.09 15.13
C TYR A 418 -7.08 0.77 14.16
N GLU A 419 -6.01 0.22 13.57
CA GLU A 419 -5.21 0.95 12.57
C GLU A 419 -6.03 1.32 11.33
N ALA A 420 -6.90 0.44 10.84
CA ALA A 420 -7.80 0.75 9.72
C ALA A 420 -8.78 1.88 10.07
N LEU A 421 -9.24 1.95 11.31
CA LEU A 421 -10.10 3.04 11.79
C LEU A 421 -9.32 4.37 11.81
N ILE A 422 -8.14 4.40 12.43
CA ILE A 422 -7.32 5.61 12.53
C ILE A 422 -6.92 6.14 11.14
N GLN A 423 -6.65 5.27 10.17
CA GLN A 423 -6.27 5.67 8.82
C GLN A 423 -7.31 6.54 8.10
N ASN A 424 -8.58 6.54 8.53
CA ASN A 424 -9.60 7.43 7.98
C ASN A 424 -9.49 8.87 8.49
N TYR A 425 -8.69 9.10 9.53
CA TYR A 425 -8.53 10.40 10.17
C TYR A 425 -7.15 11.03 9.97
N ILE A 426 -6.18 10.28 9.44
CA ILE A 426 -4.86 10.84 9.13
C ILE A 426 -4.98 11.95 8.07
N TYR A 427 -4.16 12.97 8.21
CA TYR A 427 -4.13 14.18 7.37
C TYR A 427 -5.35 15.10 7.52
N LYS A 428 -6.27 14.83 8.46
CA LYS A 428 -7.38 15.74 8.79
C LYS A 428 -7.04 16.81 9.83
N GLY A 429 -5.79 16.91 10.19
CA GLY A 429 -5.22 17.83 11.17
C GLY A 429 -4.80 17.12 12.46
N PRO A 430 -3.76 17.63 13.14
CA PRO A 430 -3.16 16.99 14.31
C PRO A 430 -4.16 16.81 15.45
N VAL A 431 -4.96 17.82 15.74
CA VAL A 431 -5.96 17.78 16.82
C VAL A 431 -6.99 16.67 16.60
N VAL A 432 -7.54 16.55 15.37
CA VAL A 432 -8.54 15.52 15.03
C VAL A 432 -7.92 14.13 15.14
N GLU A 433 -6.71 13.96 14.64
CA GLU A 433 -6.02 12.68 14.68
C GLU A 433 -5.72 12.23 16.12
N TRP A 434 -5.17 13.11 16.95
CA TRP A 434 -4.88 12.81 18.35
C TRP A 434 -6.15 12.57 19.16
N TYR A 435 -7.18 13.39 18.96
CA TYR A 435 -8.49 13.20 19.60
C TYR A 435 -9.05 11.80 19.33
N ILE A 436 -9.07 11.38 18.06
CA ILE A 436 -9.60 10.06 17.69
C ILE A 436 -8.74 8.93 18.27
N ARG A 437 -7.40 9.06 18.27
CA ARG A 437 -6.49 8.06 18.86
C ARG A 437 -6.77 7.86 20.36
N ILE A 438 -6.96 8.95 21.09
CA ILE A 438 -7.26 8.93 22.53
C ILE A 438 -8.67 8.38 22.73
N LYS A 439 -9.66 8.91 22.04
CA LYS A 439 -11.07 8.52 22.18
C LYS A 439 -11.28 7.03 21.95
N VAL A 440 -10.79 6.49 20.84
CA VAL A 440 -10.94 5.06 20.52
C VAL A 440 -10.22 4.16 21.52
N LYS A 441 -9.13 4.63 22.13
CA LYS A 441 -8.40 3.88 23.14
C LYS A 441 -9.12 3.90 24.51
N MET A 442 -9.72 5.03 24.87
CA MET A 442 -10.38 5.21 26.17
C MET A 442 -11.82 4.67 26.22
N GLU A 443 -12.58 4.85 25.14
CA GLU A 443 -13.97 4.40 25.07
C GLU A 443 -14.06 2.90 24.74
N ARG A 444 -14.41 2.11 25.75
CA ARG A 444 -14.64 0.65 25.59
C ARG A 444 -15.97 0.30 24.94
N ASN A 445 -16.87 1.26 24.78
CA ASN A 445 -18.23 1.06 24.27
C ASN A 445 -18.30 0.64 22.80
N TYR A 446 -17.23 0.81 22.03
CA TYR A 446 -17.19 0.41 20.62
C TYR A 446 -17.38 -1.10 20.39
N ARG A 447 -17.07 -1.95 21.39
CA ARG A 447 -17.40 -3.39 21.35
C ARG A 447 -18.93 -3.60 21.39
N LEU A 448 -19.61 -2.81 22.22
CA LEU A 448 -21.06 -2.87 22.36
C LEU A 448 -21.73 -2.42 21.07
N PHE A 449 -21.30 -1.31 20.50
CA PHE A 449 -21.80 -0.82 19.21
C PHE A 449 -21.69 -1.87 18.11
N ASN A 450 -20.56 -2.57 17.99
CA ASN A 450 -20.37 -3.59 16.98
C ASN A 450 -21.33 -4.80 17.14
N ARG A 451 -21.80 -5.07 18.35
CA ARG A 451 -22.81 -6.11 18.64
C ARG A 451 -24.23 -5.66 18.41
N LEU A 452 -24.54 -4.39 18.69
CA LEU A 452 -25.89 -3.81 18.62
C LEU A 452 -26.27 -3.36 17.21
N ILE A 453 -25.27 -3.02 16.36
CA ILE A 453 -25.52 -2.55 15.01
C ILE A 453 -25.98 -3.73 14.13
N PRO A 454 -27.18 -3.65 13.52
CA PRO A 454 -27.68 -4.69 12.65
C PRO A 454 -26.82 -4.81 11.39
N ALA A 455 -26.63 -6.04 10.90
CA ALA A 455 -25.86 -6.31 9.68
C ALA A 455 -26.51 -5.76 8.40
N GLN A 456 -27.79 -5.39 8.46
CA GLN A 456 -28.56 -4.80 7.37
C GLN A 456 -29.48 -3.72 7.95
N GLY A 457 -29.58 -2.59 7.24
CA GLY A 457 -30.41 -1.47 7.66
C GLY A 457 -29.77 -0.11 7.38
N GLN A 458 -30.52 0.94 7.54
CA GLN A 458 -30.04 2.31 7.50
C GLN A 458 -29.68 2.75 8.92
N ILE A 459 -28.47 3.21 9.11
CA ILE A 459 -27.96 3.68 10.40
C ILE A 459 -27.77 5.18 10.29
N THR A 460 -28.42 5.92 11.20
CA THR A 460 -28.27 7.37 11.31
C THR A 460 -27.42 7.66 12.55
N ASP A 461 -26.27 8.32 12.34
CA ASP A 461 -25.44 8.83 13.44
C ASP A 461 -25.88 10.27 13.74
N ILE A 462 -26.52 10.46 14.88
CA ILE A 462 -26.97 11.77 15.35
C ILE A 462 -25.91 12.32 16.30
N GLY A 463 -25.08 13.17 15.75
CA GLY A 463 -23.98 13.75 16.53
C GLY A 463 -22.96 14.42 15.66
N TRP A 464 -21.71 14.23 15.94
CA TRP A 464 -20.62 14.84 15.19
C TRP A 464 -20.40 14.10 13.88
N GLY A 465 -20.84 14.70 12.77
CA GLY A 465 -20.73 14.12 11.43
C GLY A 465 -19.30 13.63 11.13
N GLY A 466 -19.17 12.34 10.84
CA GLY A 466 -17.88 11.68 10.61
C GLY A 466 -17.20 11.13 11.87
N GLY A 467 -17.93 10.97 12.99
CA GLY A 467 -17.40 10.37 14.22
C GLY A 467 -17.00 8.89 14.08
N PRO A 468 -16.22 8.35 15.03
CA PRO A 468 -15.77 6.96 15.03
C PRO A 468 -16.86 5.90 14.83
N PRO A 469 -18.09 6.03 15.41
CA PRO A 469 -19.16 5.06 15.21
C PRO A 469 -19.53 4.87 13.75
N SER A 470 -19.71 5.95 12.97
CA SER A 470 -20.03 5.88 11.53
C SER A 470 -18.97 5.16 10.73
N VAL A 471 -17.67 5.43 11.02
CA VAL A 471 -16.55 4.76 10.35
C VAL A 471 -16.45 3.30 10.76
N ILE A 472 -16.75 2.95 12.02
CA ILE A 472 -16.81 1.56 12.48
C ILE A 472 -17.88 0.80 11.71
N CYS A 473 -19.09 1.39 11.55
CA CYS A 473 -20.16 0.81 10.75
C CYS A 473 -19.72 0.54 9.32
N CYS A 474 -19.07 1.51 8.66
CA CYS A 474 -18.53 1.34 7.31
C CYS A 474 -17.47 0.23 7.20
N LEU A 475 -16.60 0.09 8.20
CA LEU A 475 -15.55 -0.94 8.21
C LEU A 475 -16.09 -2.34 8.51
N CYS A 476 -17.10 -2.45 9.38
CA CYS A 476 -17.71 -3.72 9.74
C CYS A 476 -18.76 -4.17 8.72
N PHE A 477 -19.53 -3.23 8.17
CA PHE A 477 -20.69 -3.49 7.30
C PHE A 477 -20.61 -2.69 6.00
N PRO A 478 -19.69 -3.00 5.09
CA PRO A 478 -19.42 -2.19 3.89
C PRO A 478 -20.59 -2.10 2.88
N LYS A 479 -21.71 -2.80 3.09
CA LYS A 479 -22.92 -2.68 2.25
C LYS A 479 -23.96 -1.66 2.76
N THR A 480 -23.84 -1.19 4.00
CA THR A 480 -24.85 -0.33 4.64
C THR A 480 -24.53 1.16 4.58
N GLY A 481 -23.36 1.54 4.08
CA GLY A 481 -22.87 2.92 4.16
C GLY A 481 -22.99 3.69 2.86
N LYS A 482 -24.13 4.32 2.62
CA LYS A 482 -24.15 5.69 2.09
C LYS A 482 -24.38 6.60 3.29
N PHE A 483 -23.30 7.21 3.79
CA PHE A 483 -23.35 8.31 4.75
C PHE A 483 -23.11 9.62 4.02
#